data_aa2c579f147262c7ba98484389d81211
#
_entry.id   aa2c579f147262c7ba98484389d81211
#
_cell.length_a   1.000
_cell.length_b   1.000
_cell.length_c   1.000
_cell.angle_alpha   90.00
_cell.angle_beta   90.00
_cell.angle_gamma   90.00
#
_symmetry.space_group_name_H-M   'P 1'
#
loop_
_entity.id
_entity.type
_entity.pdbx_description
1 polymer ?
#
loop_
_entity_poly.entity_id
_entity_poly.type
_entity_poly.pdbx_seq_one_letter_code
_entity_poly.pdbx_strand_id
1 'polypeptide(L)'
;MAIIFLLPALGWGFMPIIAKLTNAKPINQLLGTTTIALLMGIFFTLIIQPSYDWHHLPAAFFSGCFWSAGQYLQFQSFQLLPVSEAMPISNGTQLIGTTFIAALFFNEWSNINMAAAGVGGILLIILGIYLTSYLEKQYQVQQSATVKRKAIFCLLLSSLALTVYVTLPQAFQVNGAVVLFPQAIGMWLSSLVLSIVKRSETDWHEARKNFGTGMAWSIANISLFLAIPILGVAKSFTFSQLAVLISIYAGLFILKTQKTRKELQMISIGAVLITAGILLIGSVK
;
A
#
# COMPACT_ATOMS: atom_id res chain seq x y z
N MET A 1 -10.46 -7.85 -21.47
CA MET A 1 -10.22 -6.44 -21.04
C MET A 1 -10.56 -6.18 -19.56
N ALA A 2 -11.69 -6.67 -19.01
CA ALA A 2 -12.07 -6.37 -17.60
C ALA A 2 -11.02 -6.79 -16.55
N ILE A 3 -10.26 -7.86 -16.77
CA ILE A 3 -9.27 -8.37 -15.81
C ILE A 3 -8.13 -7.37 -15.55
N ILE A 4 -7.68 -6.62 -16.56
CA ILE A 4 -6.56 -5.68 -16.41
C ILE A 4 -6.85 -4.59 -15.37
N PHE A 5 -8.13 -4.23 -15.21
CA PHE A 5 -8.55 -3.20 -14.26
C PHE A 5 -8.59 -3.68 -12.79
N LEU A 6 -8.64 -5.01 -12.60
CA LEU A 6 -8.60 -5.62 -11.26
C LEU A 6 -7.19 -6.04 -10.85
N LEU A 7 -6.24 -6.14 -11.79
CA LEU A 7 -4.86 -6.53 -11.49
C LEU A 7 -4.16 -5.64 -10.45
N PRO A 8 -4.36 -4.31 -10.42
CA PRO A 8 -3.81 -3.48 -9.36
C PRO A 8 -4.31 -3.89 -7.98
N ALA A 9 -5.62 -4.12 -7.85
CA ALA A 9 -6.23 -4.56 -6.59
C ALA A 9 -5.75 -5.96 -6.18
N LEU A 10 -5.67 -6.88 -7.12
CA LEU A 10 -5.17 -8.23 -6.87
C LEU A 10 -3.70 -8.21 -6.45
N GLY A 11 -2.84 -7.52 -7.20
CA GLY A 11 -1.41 -7.45 -6.90
C GLY A 11 -1.13 -6.84 -5.52
N TRP A 12 -1.66 -5.66 -5.24
CA TRP A 12 -1.47 -5.03 -3.92
C TRP A 12 -2.22 -5.72 -2.80
N GLY A 13 -3.35 -6.37 -3.08
CA GLY A 13 -4.12 -7.13 -2.10
C GLY A 13 -3.43 -8.42 -1.66
N PHE A 14 -2.82 -9.16 -2.59
CA PHE A 14 -2.10 -10.39 -2.29
C PHE A 14 -0.64 -10.15 -1.86
N MET A 15 -0.02 -9.04 -2.20
CA MET A 15 1.35 -8.71 -1.81
C MET A 15 1.63 -8.93 -0.31
N PRO A 16 0.86 -8.39 0.64
CA PRO A 16 1.09 -8.60 2.07
C PRO A 16 0.87 -10.06 2.50
N ILE A 17 0.00 -10.79 1.83
CA ILE A 17 -0.24 -12.21 2.09
C ILE A 17 0.99 -13.02 1.70
N ILE A 18 1.51 -12.81 0.48
CA ILE A 18 2.72 -13.47 -0.01
C ILE A 18 3.89 -13.17 0.92
N ALA A 19 4.09 -11.89 1.28
CA ALA A 19 5.14 -11.48 2.21
C ALA A 19 5.02 -12.22 3.57
N LYS A 20 3.81 -12.33 4.12
CA LYS A 20 3.58 -13.00 5.40
C LYS A 20 3.83 -14.51 5.32
N LEU A 21 3.45 -15.15 4.21
CA LEU A 21 3.66 -16.59 3.99
C LEU A 21 5.13 -16.98 3.96
N THR A 22 6.03 -16.08 3.53
CA THR A 22 7.47 -16.37 3.51
C THR A 22 8.08 -16.46 4.89
N ASN A 23 7.43 -15.90 5.91
CA ASN A 23 7.91 -15.80 7.29
C ASN A 23 9.32 -15.22 7.43
N ALA A 24 9.78 -14.49 6.42
CA ALA A 24 11.09 -13.85 6.39
C ALA A 24 11.10 -12.59 7.26
N LYS A 25 12.29 -12.17 7.70
CA LYS A 25 12.45 -10.89 8.39
C LYS A 25 12.10 -9.72 7.47
N PRO A 26 11.58 -8.59 8.00
CA PRO A 26 11.12 -7.44 7.21
C PRO A 26 12.14 -6.92 6.19
N ILE A 27 13.43 -6.92 6.54
CA ILE A 27 14.48 -6.49 5.62
C ILE A 27 14.61 -7.43 4.41
N ASN A 28 14.46 -8.73 4.60
CA ASN A 28 14.55 -9.72 3.54
C ASN A 28 13.29 -9.67 2.64
N GLN A 29 12.12 -9.40 3.24
CA GLN A 29 10.89 -9.13 2.50
C GLN A 29 11.07 -7.90 1.60
N LEU A 30 11.62 -6.82 2.14
CA LEU A 30 11.88 -5.59 1.39
C LEU A 30 12.89 -5.82 0.26
N LEU A 31 14.05 -6.43 0.53
CA LEU A 31 15.07 -6.71 -0.47
C LEU A 31 14.55 -7.54 -1.63
N GLY A 32 13.85 -8.63 -1.34
CA GLY A 32 13.28 -9.48 -2.38
C GLY A 32 12.25 -8.73 -3.24
N THR A 33 11.39 -7.95 -2.60
CA THR A 33 10.38 -7.13 -3.29
C THR A 33 11.03 -6.10 -4.20
N THR A 34 11.98 -5.33 -3.69
CA THR A 34 12.61 -4.23 -4.45
C THR A 34 13.54 -4.73 -5.56
N THR A 35 14.15 -5.90 -5.38
CA THR A 35 14.97 -6.53 -6.43
C THR A 35 14.12 -6.87 -7.65
N ILE A 36 12.97 -7.50 -7.45
CA ILE A 36 12.06 -7.81 -8.56
C ILE A 36 11.42 -6.54 -9.12
N ALA A 37 11.06 -5.57 -8.26
CA ALA A 37 10.54 -4.28 -8.72
C ALA A 37 11.55 -3.57 -9.66
N LEU A 38 12.84 -3.61 -9.35
CA LEU A 38 13.89 -3.06 -10.22
C LEU A 38 13.97 -3.82 -11.55
N LEU A 39 14.02 -5.16 -11.53
CA LEU A 39 14.09 -5.96 -12.75
C LEU A 39 12.88 -5.73 -13.66
N MET A 40 11.68 -5.66 -13.07
CA MET A 40 10.45 -5.38 -13.81
C MET A 40 10.40 -3.93 -14.32
N GLY A 41 10.94 -2.98 -13.55
CA GLY A 41 11.10 -1.59 -13.98
C GLY A 41 12.04 -1.47 -15.19
N ILE A 42 13.17 -2.16 -15.18
CA ILE A 42 14.09 -2.26 -16.33
C ILE A 42 13.37 -2.86 -17.54
N PHE A 43 12.72 -4.02 -17.36
CA PHE A 43 12.02 -4.71 -18.44
C PHE A 43 10.92 -3.84 -19.06
N PHE A 44 10.12 -3.18 -18.24
CA PHE A 44 9.06 -2.28 -18.70
C PHE A 44 9.63 -1.09 -19.49
N THR A 45 10.73 -0.50 -19.00
CA THR A 45 11.41 0.63 -19.65
C THR A 45 11.97 0.25 -21.02
N LEU A 46 12.54 -0.96 -21.15
CA LEU A 46 13.06 -1.45 -22.43
C LEU A 46 11.95 -1.66 -23.48
N ILE A 47 10.72 -1.99 -23.04
CA ILE A 47 9.58 -2.19 -23.94
C ILE A 47 8.94 -0.85 -24.31
N ILE A 48 8.64 -0.01 -23.32
CA ILE A 48 7.85 1.22 -23.51
C ILE A 48 8.71 2.38 -23.99
N GLN A 49 10.02 2.37 -23.67
CA GLN A 49 11.00 3.40 -24.03
C GLN A 49 10.49 4.83 -23.73
N PRO A 50 10.06 5.12 -22.49
CA PRO A 50 9.53 6.43 -22.14
C PRO A 50 10.63 7.50 -22.30
N SER A 51 10.24 8.69 -22.72
CA SER A 51 11.15 9.84 -22.74
C SER A 51 11.35 10.37 -21.33
N TYR A 52 12.58 10.43 -20.87
CA TYR A 52 12.92 10.94 -19.53
C TYR A 52 13.32 12.42 -19.61
N ASP A 53 12.75 13.22 -18.70
CA ASP A 53 13.22 14.57 -18.40
C ASP A 53 14.01 14.53 -17.07
N TRP A 54 15.23 15.01 -17.10
CA TRP A 54 16.16 15.03 -15.94
C TRP A 54 15.58 15.78 -14.74
N HIS A 55 14.73 16.79 -14.96
CA HIS A 55 14.09 17.56 -13.89
C HIS A 55 13.10 16.73 -13.06
N HIS A 56 12.52 15.69 -13.66
CA HIS A 56 11.51 14.86 -13.03
C HIS A 56 12.08 13.59 -12.34
N LEU A 57 13.27 13.14 -12.74
CA LEU A 57 13.87 11.92 -12.21
C LEU A 57 14.10 11.93 -10.70
N PRO A 58 14.57 13.04 -10.07
CA PRO A 58 14.76 13.08 -8.63
C PRO A 58 13.46 12.82 -7.84
N ALA A 59 12.34 13.39 -8.27
CA ALA A 59 11.05 13.19 -7.59
C ALA A 59 10.61 11.72 -7.63
N ALA A 60 10.75 11.06 -8.78
CA ALA A 60 10.46 9.64 -8.91
C ALA A 60 11.41 8.77 -8.08
N PHE A 61 12.70 9.09 -8.08
CA PHE A 61 13.71 8.38 -7.28
C PHE A 61 13.42 8.49 -5.77
N PHE A 62 13.26 9.69 -5.25
CA PHE A 62 12.96 9.89 -3.83
C PHE A 62 11.61 9.32 -3.42
N SER A 63 10.61 9.33 -4.30
CA SER A 63 9.36 8.60 -4.11
C SER A 63 9.64 7.12 -3.81
N GLY A 64 10.52 6.47 -4.57
CA GLY A 64 10.97 5.10 -4.31
C GLY A 64 11.64 4.92 -2.95
N CYS A 65 12.46 5.88 -2.51
CA CYS A 65 13.07 5.85 -1.18
C CYS A 65 12.02 5.89 -0.07
N PHE A 66 11.02 6.76 -0.18
CA PHE A 66 9.90 6.82 0.76
C PHE A 66 9.06 5.55 0.75
N TRP A 67 8.84 4.97 -0.44
CA TRP A 67 8.17 3.68 -0.51
C TRP A 67 8.90 2.60 0.28
N SER A 68 10.22 2.47 0.12
CA SER A 68 11.00 1.48 0.85
C SER A 68 10.95 1.69 2.37
N ALA A 69 11.05 2.93 2.83
CA ALA A 69 10.91 3.24 4.25
C ALA A 69 9.51 2.85 4.79
N GLY A 70 8.47 3.25 4.07
CA GLY A 70 7.09 2.91 4.43
C GLY A 70 6.82 1.41 4.38
N GLN A 71 7.28 0.74 3.33
CA GLN A 71 7.07 -0.70 3.16
C GLN A 71 7.82 -1.54 4.19
N TYR A 72 9.03 -1.12 4.58
CA TYR A 72 9.76 -1.77 5.67
C TYR A 72 9.00 -1.71 6.99
N LEU A 73 8.47 -0.55 7.36
CA LEU A 73 7.65 -0.37 8.56
C LEU A 73 6.35 -1.17 8.50
N GLN A 74 5.74 -1.26 7.32
CA GLN A 74 4.55 -2.09 7.11
C GLN A 74 4.87 -3.58 7.32
N PHE A 75 5.96 -4.09 6.75
CA PHE A 75 6.42 -5.46 6.96
C PHE A 75 6.77 -5.74 8.44
N GLN A 76 7.37 -4.78 9.15
CA GLN A 76 7.57 -4.89 10.60
C GLN A 76 6.23 -5.05 11.35
N SER A 77 5.21 -4.32 10.95
CA SER A 77 3.89 -4.40 11.57
C SER A 77 3.23 -5.76 11.35
N PHE A 78 3.47 -6.42 10.21
CA PHE A 78 2.97 -7.78 9.95
C PHE A 78 3.60 -8.85 10.86
N GLN A 79 4.73 -8.57 11.51
CA GLN A 79 5.26 -9.45 12.55
C GLN A 79 4.51 -9.30 13.88
N LEU A 80 3.83 -8.18 14.08
CA LEU A 80 3.18 -7.80 15.33
C LEU A 80 1.65 -7.94 15.27
N LEU A 81 1.05 -7.75 14.09
CA LEU A 81 -0.40 -7.82 13.87
C LEU A 81 -0.74 -8.76 12.70
N PRO A 82 -1.92 -9.37 12.71
CA PRO A 82 -2.46 -10.04 11.52
C PRO A 82 -2.59 -9.08 10.34
N VAL A 83 -2.35 -9.58 9.13
CA VAL A 83 -2.47 -8.77 7.91
C VAL A 83 -3.88 -8.21 7.74
N SER A 84 -4.91 -8.99 8.10
CA SER A 84 -6.32 -8.56 8.06
C SER A 84 -6.65 -7.37 8.97
N GLU A 85 -5.82 -7.11 10.00
CA GLU A 85 -5.93 -5.94 10.88
C GLU A 85 -4.98 -4.82 10.46
N ALA A 86 -3.76 -5.15 10.07
CA ALA A 86 -2.73 -4.19 9.70
C ALA A 86 -3.06 -3.45 8.39
N MET A 87 -3.58 -4.14 7.37
CA MET A 87 -3.83 -3.55 6.04
C MET A 87 -4.94 -2.49 6.01
N PRO A 88 -6.09 -2.67 6.68
CA PRO A 88 -7.07 -1.59 6.81
C PRO A 88 -6.49 -0.33 7.44
N ILE A 89 -5.68 -0.48 8.50
CA ILE A 89 -5.02 0.65 9.17
C ILE A 89 -4.05 1.34 8.20
N SER A 90 -3.16 0.57 7.58
CA SER A 90 -2.14 1.11 6.68
C SER A 90 -2.74 1.80 5.46
N ASN A 91 -3.57 1.09 4.69
CA ASN A 91 -4.14 1.63 3.46
C ASN A 91 -5.15 2.74 3.74
N GLY A 92 -5.97 2.60 4.79
CA GLY A 92 -6.93 3.62 5.15
C GLY A 92 -6.27 4.91 5.61
N THR A 93 -5.25 4.85 6.47
CA THR A 93 -4.50 6.04 6.90
C THR A 93 -3.66 6.65 5.78
N GLN A 94 -3.10 5.84 4.87
CA GLN A 94 -2.46 6.33 3.65
C GLN A 94 -3.46 7.07 2.75
N LEU A 95 -4.65 6.50 2.53
CA LEU A 95 -5.68 7.14 1.70
C LEU A 95 -6.16 8.46 2.31
N ILE A 96 -6.34 8.51 3.63
CA ILE A 96 -6.64 9.75 4.35
C ILE A 96 -5.54 10.78 4.11
N GLY A 97 -4.28 10.39 4.27
CA GLY A 97 -3.13 11.27 4.06
C GLY A 97 -3.04 11.80 2.61
N THR A 98 -3.18 10.92 1.62
CA THR A 98 -3.16 11.32 0.19
C THR A 98 -4.32 12.22 -0.18
N THR A 99 -5.53 11.95 0.33
CA THR A 99 -6.71 12.77 0.12
C THR A 99 -6.53 14.17 0.73
N PHE A 100 -5.94 14.24 1.94
CA PHE A 100 -5.68 15.51 2.62
C PHE A 100 -4.66 16.36 1.86
N ILE A 101 -3.57 15.75 1.38
CA ILE A 101 -2.58 16.45 0.54
C ILE A 101 -3.21 16.90 -0.77
N ALA A 102 -4.01 16.06 -1.42
CA ALA A 102 -4.69 16.40 -2.66
C ALA A 102 -5.65 17.60 -2.48
N ALA A 103 -6.40 17.62 -1.38
CA ALA A 103 -7.29 18.73 -1.06
C ALA A 103 -6.53 20.05 -0.81
N LEU A 104 -5.44 20.01 -0.03
CA LEU A 104 -4.73 21.23 0.41
C LEU A 104 -3.76 21.78 -0.64
N PHE A 105 -3.04 20.90 -1.33
CA PHE A 105 -1.94 21.29 -2.23
C PHE A 105 -2.29 21.23 -3.71
N PHE A 106 -3.26 20.37 -4.10
CA PHE A 106 -3.67 20.22 -5.50
C PHE A 106 -5.05 20.82 -5.78
N ASN A 107 -5.65 21.46 -4.76
CA ASN A 107 -6.97 22.14 -4.86
C ASN A 107 -8.08 21.24 -5.41
N GLU A 108 -8.04 19.92 -5.09
CA GLU A 108 -9.02 18.97 -5.62
C GLU A 108 -10.43 19.19 -5.04
N TRP A 109 -10.54 19.83 -3.84
CA TRP A 109 -11.85 20.18 -3.23
C TRP A 109 -12.25 21.61 -3.56
N SER A 110 -12.64 21.84 -4.81
CA SER A 110 -12.94 23.17 -5.34
C SER A 110 -14.26 23.76 -4.86
N ASN A 111 -15.16 22.94 -4.28
CA ASN A 111 -16.46 23.40 -3.75
C ASN A 111 -16.86 22.65 -2.48
N ILE A 112 -17.88 23.21 -1.77
CA ILE A 112 -18.34 22.68 -0.47
C ILE A 112 -18.88 21.25 -0.57
N ASN A 113 -19.49 20.85 -1.68
CA ASN A 113 -20.01 19.50 -1.85
C ASN A 113 -18.88 18.48 -1.97
N MET A 114 -17.82 18.82 -2.70
CA MET A 114 -16.61 18.00 -2.79
C MET A 114 -15.92 17.86 -1.43
N ALA A 115 -15.78 18.97 -0.70
CA ALA A 115 -15.23 18.96 0.65
C ALA A 115 -16.07 18.09 1.60
N ALA A 116 -17.38 18.22 1.57
CA ALA A 116 -18.29 17.41 2.38
C ALA A 116 -18.20 15.91 2.05
N ALA A 117 -18.14 15.54 0.76
CA ALA A 117 -17.98 14.17 0.33
C ALA A 117 -16.60 13.61 0.72
N GLY A 118 -15.54 14.39 0.57
CA GLY A 118 -14.18 14.02 1.00
C GLY A 118 -14.10 13.77 2.50
N VAL A 119 -14.61 14.70 3.31
CA VAL A 119 -14.68 14.55 4.78
C VAL A 119 -15.54 13.35 5.17
N GLY A 120 -16.73 13.20 4.55
CA GLY A 120 -17.60 12.05 4.78
C GLY A 120 -16.94 10.72 4.47
N GLY A 121 -16.20 10.65 3.36
CA GLY A 121 -15.42 9.47 2.99
C GLY A 121 -14.32 9.16 4.00
N ILE A 122 -13.59 10.15 4.48
CA ILE A 122 -12.57 10.00 5.54
C ILE A 122 -13.20 9.45 6.82
N LEU A 123 -14.34 9.98 7.25
CA LEU A 123 -15.03 9.50 8.46
C LEU A 123 -15.50 8.05 8.33
N LEU A 124 -16.01 7.65 7.16
CA LEU A 124 -16.39 6.27 6.87
C LEU A 124 -15.16 5.33 6.93
N ILE A 125 -14.01 5.74 6.40
CA ILE A 125 -12.78 4.97 6.45
C ILE A 125 -12.30 4.83 7.89
N ILE A 126 -12.28 5.89 8.69
CA ILE A 126 -11.88 5.84 10.10
C ILE A 126 -12.77 4.88 10.88
N LEU A 127 -14.09 4.98 10.73
CA LEU A 127 -15.04 4.08 11.37
C LEU A 127 -14.85 2.64 10.91
N GLY A 128 -14.62 2.43 9.63
CA GLY A 128 -14.34 1.11 9.06
C GLY A 128 -13.04 0.50 9.61
N ILE A 129 -11.97 1.27 9.73
CA ILE A 129 -10.71 0.83 10.36
C ILE A 129 -10.96 0.41 11.81
N TYR A 130 -11.71 1.23 12.56
CA TYR A 130 -12.05 0.91 13.95
C TYR A 130 -12.78 -0.42 14.05
N LEU A 131 -13.78 -0.68 13.20
CA LEU A 131 -14.54 -1.93 13.21
C LEU A 131 -13.71 -3.13 12.73
N THR A 132 -12.85 -2.97 11.72
CA THR A 132 -11.98 -4.08 11.26
C THR A 132 -10.93 -4.47 12.31
N SER A 133 -10.61 -3.56 13.23
CA SER A 133 -9.65 -3.77 14.33
C SER A 133 -10.34 -4.21 15.64
N TYR A 134 -11.65 -4.49 15.60
CA TYR A 134 -12.39 -4.92 16.78
C TYR A 134 -11.96 -6.30 17.25
N LEU A 135 -11.69 -6.43 18.56
CA LEU A 135 -11.36 -7.68 19.25
C LEU A 135 -12.31 -7.87 20.43
N GLU A 136 -12.80 -9.10 20.63
CA GLU A 136 -13.59 -9.44 21.81
C GLU A 136 -12.72 -9.40 23.08
N LYS A 137 -13.29 -8.93 24.20
CA LYS A 137 -12.56 -8.69 25.46
C LYS A 137 -11.76 -9.90 25.95
N GLN A 138 -12.28 -11.10 25.77
CA GLN A 138 -11.60 -12.34 26.20
C GLN A 138 -10.30 -12.63 25.46
N TYR A 139 -10.12 -12.09 24.23
CA TYR A 139 -8.92 -12.24 23.42
C TYR A 139 -7.99 -11.02 23.51
N GLN A 140 -8.45 -9.91 24.08
CA GLN A 140 -7.62 -8.70 24.30
C GLN A 140 -6.48 -8.96 25.30
N VAL A 141 -6.66 -9.92 26.21
CA VAL A 141 -5.65 -10.27 27.24
C VAL A 141 -4.44 -10.97 26.62
N GLN A 142 -4.55 -11.64 25.47
CA GLN A 142 -3.46 -12.36 24.84
C GLN A 142 -2.47 -11.47 24.09
N GLN A 143 -2.88 -10.27 23.67
CA GLN A 143 -1.99 -9.35 22.95
C GLN A 143 -1.63 -8.17 23.85
N SER A 144 -0.33 -8.06 24.20
CA SER A 144 0.16 -6.93 24.98
C SER A 144 -0.20 -5.59 24.32
N ALA A 145 -0.84 -4.69 25.09
CA ALA A 145 -1.19 -3.35 24.61
C ALA A 145 0.04 -2.59 24.07
N THR A 146 1.22 -2.85 24.61
CA THR A 146 2.49 -2.28 24.14
C THR A 146 2.84 -2.75 22.72
N VAL A 147 2.66 -4.05 22.43
CA VAL A 147 2.91 -4.60 21.08
C VAL A 147 1.96 -4.00 20.05
N LYS A 148 0.66 -3.91 20.41
CA LYS A 148 -0.35 -3.30 19.53
C LYS A 148 -0.05 -1.82 19.27
N ARG A 149 0.30 -1.04 20.30
CA ARG A 149 0.69 0.37 20.16
C ARG A 149 1.91 0.54 19.25
N LYS A 150 2.94 -0.30 19.42
CA LYS A 150 4.14 -0.30 18.56
C LYS A 150 3.77 -0.58 17.10
N ALA A 151 2.94 -1.58 16.85
CA ALA A 151 2.51 -1.91 15.50
C ALA A 151 1.72 -0.77 14.84
N ILE A 152 0.76 -0.17 15.56
CA ILE A 152 -0.01 0.98 15.07
C ILE A 152 0.91 2.17 14.78
N PHE A 153 1.86 2.47 15.66
CA PHE A 153 2.83 3.54 15.45
C PHE A 153 3.68 3.30 14.18
N CYS A 154 4.19 2.07 13.98
CA CYS A 154 4.89 1.70 12.75
C CYS A 154 3.99 1.86 11.51
N LEU A 155 2.69 1.49 11.59
CA LEU A 155 1.75 1.65 10.49
C LEU A 155 1.46 3.11 10.17
N LEU A 156 1.34 3.97 11.17
CA LEU A 156 1.14 5.42 10.95
C LEU A 156 2.35 6.06 10.29
N LEU A 157 3.57 5.75 10.75
CA LEU A 157 4.80 6.21 10.10
C LEU A 157 4.94 5.64 8.68
N SER A 158 4.60 4.35 8.49
CA SER A 158 4.54 3.73 7.18
C SER A 158 3.60 4.48 6.24
N SER A 159 2.38 4.77 6.71
CA SER A 159 1.38 5.47 5.91
C SER A 159 1.80 6.89 5.55
N LEU A 160 2.50 7.59 6.46
CA LEU A 160 3.08 8.91 6.17
C LEU A 160 4.11 8.82 5.04
N ALA A 161 5.04 7.87 5.12
CA ALA A 161 6.05 7.65 4.07
C ALA A 161 5.40 7.22 2.75
N LEU A 162 4.40 6.33 2.78
CA LEU A 162 3.66 5.91 1.60
C LEU A 162 2.77 7.02 1.02
N THR A 163 2.30 7.95 1.83
CA THR A 163 1.62 9.16 1.35
C THR A 163 2.58 10.02 0.54
N VAL A 164 3.79 10.28 1.07
CA VAL A 164 4.83 11.03 0.33
C VAL A 164 5.20 10.29 -0.96
N TYR A 165 5.35 8.96 -0.91
CA TYR A 165 5.60 8.14 -2.09
C TYR A 165 4.60 8.40 -3.22
N VAL A 166 3.32 8.46 -2.90
CA VAL A 166 2.26 8.66 -3.92
C VAL A 166 2.20 10.11 -4.40
N THR A 167 2.35 11.07 -3.47
CA THR A 167 2.10 12.48 -3.77
C THR A 167 3.31 13.21 -4.35
N LEU A 168 4.52 12.74 -4.09
CA LEU A 168 5.75 13.39 -4.57
C LEU A 168 5.84 13.43 -6.11
N PRO A 169 5.64 12.33 -6.87
CA PRO A 169 5.62 12.40 -8.32
C PRO A 169 4.51 13.31 -8.86
N GLN A 170 3.33 13.32 -8.21
CA GLN A 170 2.22 14.18 -8.62
C GLN A 170 2.56 15.67 -8.47
N ALA A 171 3.21 16.05 -7.34
CA ALA A 171 3.64 17.42 -7.08
C ALA A 171 4.61 17.95 -8.15
N PHE A 172 5.39 17.07 -8.75
CA PHE A 172 6.33 17.40 -9.84
C PHE A 172 5.79 17.04 -11.23
N GLN A 173 4.51 16.71 -11.34
CA GLN A 173 3.82 16.37 -12.61
C GLN A 173 4.48 15.22 -13.38
N VAL A 174 5.12 14.29 -12.69
CA VAL A 174 5.79 13.14 -13.28
C VAL A 174 4.75 12.07 -13.61
N ASN A 175 4.58 11.79 -14.88
CA ASN A 175 3.54 10.90 -15.38
C ASN A 175 3.97 9.43 -15.45
N GLY A 176 3.06 8.56 -15.08
CA GLY A 176 2.88 7.15 -15.36
C GLY A 176 4.15 6.34 -15.61
N ALA A 177 4.43 6.02 -16.86
CA ALA A 177 5.53 5.15 -17.26
C ALA A 177 6.93 5.68 -16.89
N VAL A 178 7.10 7.02 -16.85
CA VAL A 178 8.37 7.68 -16.50
C VAL A 178 8.73 7.48 -15.03
N VAL A 179 7.74 7.32 -14.14
CA VAL A 179 7.98 7.14 -12.69
C VAL A 179 8.60 5.79 -12.37
N LEU A 180 8.18 4.71 -13.05
CA LEU A 180 8.42 3.33 -12.61
C LEU A 180 9.89 2.99 -12.42
N PHE A 181 10.74 3.28 -13.38
CA PHE A 181 12.15 2.86 -13.33
C PHE A 181 12.98 3.67 -12.33
N PRO A 182 12.96 5.02 -12.34
CA PRO A 182 13.68 5.79 -11.32
C PRO A 182 13.18 5.49 -9.91
N GLN A 183 11.88 5.27 -9.73
CA GLN A 183 11.29 4.86 -8.47
C GLN A 183 11.79 3.50 -8.01
N ALA A 184 11.85 2.51 -8.92
CA ALA A 184 12.39 1.17 -8.62
C ALA A 184 13.88 1.22 -8.24
N ILE A 185 14.67 2.11 -8.85
CA ILE A 185 16.06 2.37 -8.43
C ILE A 185 16.09 2.92 -7.00
N GLY A 186 15.28 3.93 -6.69
CA GLY A 186 15.18 4.50 -5.35
C GLY A 186 14.78 3.47 -4.31
N MET A 187 13.79 2.64 -4.64
CA MET A 187 13.34 1.51 -3.79
C MET A 187 14.49 0.54 -3.51
N TRP A 188 15.19 0.10 -4.53
CA TRP A 188 16.24 -0.90 -4.41
C TRP A 188 17.46 -0.36 -3.66
N LEU A 189 17.96 0.83 -4.02
CA LEU A 189 19.11 1.43 -3.34
C LEU A 189 18.81 1.71 -1.85
N SER A 190 17.63 2.21 -1.52
CA SER A 190 17.23 2.41 -0.11
C SER A 190 17.14 1.09 0.65
N SER A 191 16.65 0.02 0.01
CA SER A 191 16.62 -1.30 0.64
C SER A 191 18.01 -1.88 0.86
N LEU A 192 18.96 -1.63 -0.06
CA LEU A 192 20.38 -2.01 0.11
C LEU A 192 21.02 -1.24 1.28
N VAL A 193 20.83 0.08 1.35
CA VAL A 193 21.34 0.88 2.48
C VAL A 193 20.79 0.36 3.79
N LEU A 194 19.49 0.07 3.85
CA LEU A 194 18.86 -0.47 5.05
C LEU A 194 19.38 -1.88 5.37
N SER A 195 19.72 -2.70 4.39
CA SER A 195 20.30 -4.04 4.57
C SER A 195 21.70 -3.98 5.17
N ILE A 196 22.48 -2.95 4.85
CA ILE A 196 23.78 -2.72 5.47
C ILE A 196 23.60 -2.36 6.95
N VAL A 197 22.66 -1.48 7.28
CA VAL A 197 22.33 -1.10 8.66
C VAL A 197 21.81 -2.31 9.45
N LYS A 198 21.02 -3.18 8.79
CA LYS A 198 20.42 -4.39 9.36
C LYS A 198 21.20 -5.66 9.01
N ARG A 199 22.52 -5.58 8.89
CA ARG A 199 23.37 -6.68 8.41
C ARG A 199 23.15 -8.00 9.13
N SER A 200 22.94 -7.99 10.43
CA SER A 200 22.66 -9.20 11.25
C SER A 200 21.29 -9.85 10.97
N GLU A 201 20.39 -9.15 10.31
CA GLU A 201 19.06 -9.62 9.97
C GLU A 201 18.95 -9.98 8.47
N THR A 202 19.93 -9.55 7.66
CA THR A 202 19.90 -9.68 6.21
C THR A 202 20.39 -11.05 5.77
N ASP A 203 19.56 -11.73 4.96
CA ASP A 203 19.83 -13.01 4.34
C ASP A 203 19.26 -13.03 2.93
N TRP A 204 20.13 -13.14 1.92
CA TRP A 204 19.73 -13.16 0.52
C TRP A 204 18.94 -14.42 0.12
N HIS A 205 19.14 -15.54 0.80
CA HIS A 205 18.33 -16.73 0.57
C HIS A 205 16.88 -16.48 1.00
N GLU A 206 16.67 -15.85 2.17
CA GLU A 206 15.36 -15.45 2.64
C GLU A 206 14.74 -14.34 1.77
N ALA A 207 15.56 -13.42 1.23
CA ALA A 207 15.11 -12.38 0.33
C ALA A 207 14.51 -12.96 -0.97
N ARG A 208 15.13 -14.00 -1.54
CA ARG A 208 14.63 -14.67 -2.76
C ARG A 208 13.22 -15.25 -2.59
N LYS A 209 12.84 -15.70 -1.40
CA LYS A 209 11.47 -16.18 -1.10
C LYS A 209 10.42 -15.09 -1.31
N ASN A 210 10.83 -13.81 -1.28
CA ASN A 210 9.97 -12.64 -1.47
C ASN A 210 9.98 -12.08 -2.90
N PHE A 211 10.50 -12.81 -3.87
CA PHE A 211 10.39 -12.45 -5.29
C PHE A 211 8.94 -12.40 -5.76
N GLY A 212 8.08 -13.31 -5.24
CA GLY A 212 6.65 -13.28 -5.48
C GLY A 212 5.97 -11.99 -4.97
N THR A 213 6.44 -11.44 -3.86
CA THR A 213 5.96 -10.15 -3.31
C THR A 213 6.30 -9.00 -4.27
N GLY A 214 7.53 -8.99 -4.82
CA GLY A 214 7.96 -8.02 -5.81
C GLY A 214 7.22 -8.14 -7.14
N MET A 215 6.93 -9.38 -7.57
CA MET A 215 6.12 -9.63 -8.77
C MET A 215 4.70 -9.10 -8.59
N ALA A 216 4.05 -9.37 -7.44
CA ALA A 216 2.72 -8.87 -7.13
C ALA A 216 2.67 -7.34 -7.15
N TRP A 217 3.68 -6.67 -6.55
CA TRP A 217 3.82 -5.22 -6.58
C TRP A 217 3.97 -4.69 -8.01
N SER A 218 4.85 -5.32 -8.79
CA SER A 218 5.15 -4.87 -10.17
C SER A 218 3.95 -5.05 -11.10
N ILE A 219 3.25 -6.18 -11.01
CA ILE A 219 2.01 -6.41 -11.79
C ILE A 219 0.98 -5.34 -11.43
N ALA A 220 0.81 -5.03 -10.14
CA ALA A 220 -0.13 -4.01 -9.70
C ALA A 220 0.18 -2.63 -10.29
N ASN A 221 1.44 -2.21 -10.21
CA ASN A 221 1.84 -0.88 -10.68
C ASN A 221 1.80 -0.78 -12.21
N ILE A 222 2.34 -1.75 -12.94
CA ILE A 222 2.32 -1.76 -14.40
C ILE A 222 0.87 -1.78 -14.91
N SER A 223 0.02 -2.63 -14.35
CA SER A 223 -1.38 -2.71 -14.78
C SER A 223 -2.17 -1.44 -14.44
N LEU A 224 -1.87 -0.77 -13.31
CA LEU A 224 -2.44 0.53 -13.00
C LEU A 224 -2.11 1.57 -14.08
N PHE A 225 -0.84 1.66 -14.49
CA PHE A 225 -0.43 2.59 -15.54
C PHE A 225 -1.06 2.28 -16.89
N LEU A 226 -1.26 1.00 -17.21
CA LEU A 226 -1.97 0.59 -18.44
C LEU A 226 -3.48 0.85 -18.37
N ALA A 227 -4.07 0.86 -17.17
CA ALA A 227 -5.49 1.13 -16.96
C ALA A 227 -5.83 2.64 -17.03
N ILE A 228 -4.92 3.51 -16.59
CA ILE A 228 -5.13 4.97 -16.51
C ILE A 228 -5.55 5.59 -17.85
N PRO A 229 -4.90 5.32 -19.00
CA PRO A 229 -5.32 5.89 -20.28
C PRO A 229 -6.71 5.45 -20.72
N ILE A 230 -7.20 4.31 -20.23
CA ILE A 230 -8.48 3.72 -20.65
C ILE A 230 -9.62 4.19 -19.73
N LEU A 231 -9.42 4.18 -18.42
CA LEU A 231 -10.45 4.48 -17.42
C LEU A 231 -10.35 5.87 -16.81
N GLY A 232 -9.21 6.54 -17.01
CA GLY A 232 -8.85 7.73 -16.27
C GLY A 232 -8.22 7.42 -14.90
N VAL A 233 -7.51 8.40 -14.34
CA VAL A 233 -6.75 8.26 -13.08
C VAL A 233 -7.67 7.92 -11.92
N ALA A 234 -8.76 8.69 -11.73
CA ALA A 234 -9.67 8.54 -10.60
C ALA A 234 -10.28 7.13 -10.52
N LYS A 235 -10.84 6.63 -11.62
CA LYS A 235 -11.45 5.29 -11.65
C LYS A 235 -10.42 4.20 -11.45
N SER A 236 -9.27 4.27 -12.13
CA SER A 236 -8.20 3.27 -12.00
C SER A 236 -7.69 3.19 -10.56
N PHE A 237 -7.48 4.34 -9.91
CA PHE A 237 -7.04 4.40 -8.52
C PHE A 237 -8.11 3.88 -7.56
N THR A 238 -9.38 4.26 -7.75
CA THR A 238 -10.50 3.76 -6.91
C THR A 238 -10.62 2.24 -6.98
N PHE A 239 -10.55 1.65 -8.18
CA PHE A 239 -10.55 0.19 -8.32
C PHE A 239 -9.35 -0.48 -7.64
N SER A 240 -8.19 0.13 -7.68
CA SER A 240 -6.99 -0.40 -7.02
C SER A 240 -7.13 -0.48 -5.50
N GLN A 241 -7.93 0.41 -4.88
CA GLN A 241 -8.18 0.42 -3.44
C GLN A 241 -8.99 -0.79 -2.96
N LEU A 242 -9.64 -1.55 -3.85
CA LEU A 242 -10.23 -2.86 -3.51
C LEU A 242 -9.19 -3.86 -3.00
N ALA A 243 -7.89 -3.58 -3.17
CA ALA A 243 -6.79 -4.29 -2.53
C ALA A 243 -6.99 -4.45 -1.01
N VAL A 244 -7.61 -3.48 -0.34
CA VAL A 244 -7.91 -3.55 1.11
C VAL A 244 -8.81 -4.73 1.42
N LEU A 245 -9.88 -4.91 0.64
CA LEU A 245 -10.82 -6.03 0.82
C LEU A 245 -10.12 -7.37 0.59
N ILE A 246 -9.32 -7.46 -0.48
CA ILE A 246 -8.56 -8.66 -0.80
C ILE A 246 -7.60 -8.99 0.35
N SER A 247 -6.87 -8.01 0.87
CA SER A 247 -5.94 -8.19 1.99
C SER A 247 -6.65 -8.64 3.27
N ILE A 248 -7.83 -8.09 3.59
CA ILE A 248 -8.63 -8.48 4.75
C ILE A 248 -9.02 -9.95 4.64
N TYR A 249 -9.74 -10.30 3.57
CA TYR A 249 -10.31 -11.64 3.44
C TYR A 249 -9.25 -12.69 3.13
N ALA A 250 -8.26 -12.39 2.29
CA ALA A 250 -7.12 -13.29 2.08
C ALA A 250 -6.31 -13.49 3.38
N GLY A 251 -6.14 -12.44 4.18
CA GLY A 251 -5.52 -12.53 5.50
C GLY A 251 -6.29 -13.44 6.46
N LEU A 252 -7.62 -13.40 6.42
CA LEU A 252 -8.47 -14.29 7.22
C LEU A 252 -8.41 -15.75 6.75
N PHE A 253 -8.61 -15.98 5.44
CA PHE A 253 -8.79 -17.33 4.91
C PHE A 253 -7.47 -18.03 4.59
N ILE A 254 -6.51 -17.35 3.96
CA ILE A 254 -5.23 -17.96 3.53
C ILE A 254 -4.28 -18.08 4.71
N LEU A 255 -4.16 -17.02 5.53
CA LEU A 255 -3.31 -17.04 6.72
C LEU A 255 -4.00 -17.69 7.92
N LYS A 256 -5.23 -18.17 7.76
CA LYS A 256 -6.02 -18.89 8.78
C LYS A 256 -6.09 -18.11 10.10
N THR A 257 -6.28 -16.79 10.03
CA THR A 257 -6.40 -15.95 11.22
C THR A 257 -7.71 -16.29 11.94
N GLN A 258 -7.60 -16.86 13.15
CA GLN A 258 -8.78 -17.21 13.95
C GLN A 258 -9.52 -15.96 14.40
N LYS A 259 -10.82 -15.91 14.16
CA LYS A 259 -11.72 -14.82 14.54
C LYS A 259 -13.06 -15.39 15.00
N THR A 260 -13.66 -14.74 15.98
CA THR A 260 -15.02 -15.07 16.41
C THR A 260 -16.06 -14.64 15.39
N ARG A 261 -17.27 -15.18 15.49
CA ARG A 261 -18.39 -14.76 14.61
C ARG A 261 -18.65 -13.25 14.72
N LYS A 262 -18.56 -12.70 15.94
CA LYS A 262 -18.79 -11.27 16.18
C LYS A 262 -17.66 -10.42 15.58
N GLU A 263 -16.40 -10.86 15.72
CA GLU A 263 -15.27 -10.19 15.08
C GLU A 263 -15.41 -10.21 13.56
N LEU A 264 -15.80 -11.35 12.96
CA LEU A 264 -16.05 -11.44 11.52
C LEU A 264 -17.18 -10.52 11.04
N GLN A 265 -18.26 -10.38 11.83
CA GLN A 265 -19.33 -9.42 11.52
C GLN A 265 -18.80 -7.97 11.55
N MET A 266 -18.05 -7.61 12.59
CA MET A 266 -17.46 -6.26 12.70
C MET A 266 -16.48 -5.98 11.57
N ILE A 267 -15.61 -6.95 11.23
CA ILE A 267 -14.70 -6.85 10.08
C ILE A 267 -15.47 -6.63 8.78
N SER A 268 -16.55 -7.38 8.55
CA SER A 268 -17.34 -7.26 7.32
C SER A 268 -18.06 -5.91 7.24
N ILE A 269 -18.64 -5.44 8.33
CA ILE A 269 -19.24 -4.09 8.39
C ILE A 269 -18.17 -3.03 8.14
N GLY A 270 -17.01 -3.15 8.80
CA GLY A 270 -15.88 -2.25 8.61
C GLY A 270 -15.37 -2.24 7.16
N ALA A 271 -15.29 -3.40 6.52
CA ALA A 271 -14.90 -3.51 5.12
C ALA A 271 -15.89 -2.79 4.17
N VAL A 272 -17.20 -2.91 4.44
CA VAL A 272 -18.23 -2.18 3.68
C VAL A 272 -18.08 -0.66 3.87
N LEU A 273 -17.85 -0.20 5.10
CA LEU A 273 -17.65 1.24 5.37
C LEU A 273 -16.38 1.79 4.70
N ILE A 274 -15.26 1.05 4.76
CA ILE A 274 -14.03 1.43 4.04
C ILE A 274 -14.31 1.55 2.55
N THR A 275 -15.00 0.56 1.97
CA THR A 275 -15.33 0.57 0.54
C THR A 275 -16.23 1.76 0.18
N ALA A 276 -17.26 2.03 0.98
CA ALA A 276 -18.13 3.18 0.78
C ALA A 276 -17.34 4.50 0.85
N GLY A 277 -16.44 4.63 1.82
CA GLY A 277 -15.55 5.79 1.95
C GLY A 277 -14.62 5.97 0.76
N ILE A 278 -14.01 4.88 0.26
CA ILE A 278 -13.16 4.89 -0.95
C ILE A 278 -13.96 5.36 -2.17
N LEU A 279 -15.16 4.80 -2.36
CA LEU A 279 -16.03 5.18 -3.49
C LEU A 279 -16.48 6.64 -3.39
N LEU A 280 -16.79 7.11 -2.19
CA LEU A 280 -17.19 8.49 -1.95
C LEU A 280 -16.04 9.46 -2.26
N ILE A 281 -14.82 9.19 -1.78
CA ILE A 281 -13.62 9.99 -2.11
C ILE A 281 -13.34 9.92 -3.62
N GLY A 282 -13.44 8.74 -4.24
CA GLY A 282 -13.23 8.55 -5.68
C GLY A 282 -14.24 9.27 -6.56
N SER A 283 -15.45 9.56 -6.04
CA SER A 283 -16.48 10.31 -6.77
C SER A 283 -16.26 11.84 -6.78
N VAL A 284 -15.37 12.32 -5.91
CA VAL A 284 -15.05 13.76 -5.76
C VAL A 284 -14.03 14.23 -6.78
N LYS A 285 -13.33 13.31 -7.42
CA LYS A 285 -12.24 13.57 -8.40
C LYS A 285 -12.74 13.68 -9.83
#